data_b523498d8da9b507e1a79436b4da80e4
#
_entry.id   b523498d8da9b507e1a79436b4da80e4
#
_cell.length_a   1.000
_cell.length_b   1.000
_cell.length_c   1.000
_cell.angle_alpha   90.00
_cell.angle_beta   90.00
_cell.angle_gamma   90.00
#
_symmetry.space_group_name_H-M   'P 1'
#
loop_
_entity.id
_entity.type
_entity.pdbx_description
1 polymer ?
#
loop_
_entity_poly.entity_id
_entity_poly.type
_entity_poly.pdbx_seq_one_letter_code
_entity_poly.pdbx_strand_id
1 'polypeptide(L)'
;MNESRYIEKKIELPAMLIERAEASHPGEEFTSEAEWWRCVQADFPKFIPFLTQECGLEFRGRILEIGAGAAWFSAELSKLPPVVEIIATDASARLLKQQAPKVFKLLQAHAAKITRMPADFGKLDFPANHFDAVVCADALNRAVNMLRVLREVRRVLKPGGQFVAIREPVRPLVRFRSAPQRTARSEPPAGLGLTRADYGELFTHAGLKLEIKRVNLSKGVKYYFDQAVNGLTHARFVFVGTKTTR
;
A
#
# COMPACT_ATOMS: atom_id res chain seq x y z
N MET A 1 21.25 16.35 9.79
CA MET A 1 21.33 15.08 9.05
C MET A 1 19.92 14.54 8.89
N ASN A 2 19.45 14.45 7.64
CA ASN A 2 18.07 14.01 7.32
C ASN A 2 18.09 12.53 6.92
N GLU A 3 18.55 11.66 7.84
CA GLU A 3 18.65 10.23 7.57
C GLU A 3 17.54 9.45 8.30
N SER A 4 16.97 8.47 7.60
CA SER A 4 15.99 7.57 8.17
C SER A 4 16.68 6.52 9.05
N ARG A 5 16.06 6.20 10.18
CA ARG A 5 16.53 5.14 11.06
C ARG A 5 16.20 3.76 10.48
N TYR A 6 17.11 2.81 10.60
CA TYR A 6 16.85 1.40 10.36
C TYR A 6 17.02 0.63 11.67
N ILE A 7 16.02 -0.17 12.02
CA ILE A 7 16.06 -1.05 13.19
C ILE A 7 16.28 -2.47 12.68
N GLU A 8 17.41 -3.06 13.05
CA GLU A 8 17.66 -4.49 12.81
C GLU A 8 16.73 -5.31 13.69
N LYS A 9 15.87 -6.10 13.07
CA LYS A 9 14.99 -7.03 13.77
C LYS A 9 14.98 -8.35 13.04
N LYS A 10 15.24 -9.42 13.77
CA LYS A 10 15.09 -10.78 13.26
C LYS A 10 13.61 -11.14 13.30
N ILE A 11 13.06 -11.52 12.16
CA ILE A 11 11.69 -12.00 12.03
C ILE A 11 11.72 -13.47 11.59
N GLU A 12 10.86 -14.28 12.17
CA GLU A 12 10.69 -15.67 11.79
C GLU A 12 9.55 -15.74 10.75
N LEU A 13 9.92 -15.65 9.49
CA LEU A 13 9.01 -15.87 8.37
C LEU A 13 9.51 -17.08 7.57
N PRO A 14 8.58 -17.87 7.00
CA PRO A 14 8.93 -18.84 5.99
C PRO A 14 9.73 -18.17 4.87
N ALA A 15 10.85 -18.79 4.44
CA ALA A 15 11.72 -18.25 3.39
C ALA A 15 10.93 -17.86 2.13
N MET A 16 9.95 -18.67 1.76
CA MET A 16 9.04 -18.42 0.64
C MET A 16 8.34 -17.04 0.71
N LEU A 17 7.98 -16.56 1.90
CA LEU A 17 7.33 -15.25 2.04
C LEU A 17 8.32 -14.10 1.84
N ILE A 18 9.57 -14.30 2.29
CA ILE A 18 10.65 -13.33 2.07
C ILE A 18 11.00 -13.29 0.58
N GLU A 19 11.19 -14.44 -0.04
CA GLU A 19 11.45 -14.57 -1.48
C GLU A 19 10.33 -13.92 -2.30
N ARG A 20 9.08 -14.16 -1.92
CA ARG A 20 7.91 -13.54 -2.58
C ARG A 20 7.90 -12.02 -2.43
N ALA A 21 8.24 -11.49 -1.26
CA ALA A 21 8.38 -10.06 -1.05
C ALA A 21 9.51 -9.47 -1.90
N GLU A 22 10.61 -10.19 -2.05
CA GLU A 22 11.78 -9.76 -2.84
C GLU A 22 11.58 -9.89 -4.34
N ALA A 23 10.94 -10.97 -4.80
CA ALA A 23 10.64 -11.19 -6.22
C ALA A 23 9.65 -10.17 -6.78
N SER A 24 8.78 -9.64 -5.94
CA SER A 24 7.76 -8.67 -6.34
C SER A 24 8.30 -7.26 -6.54
N HIS A 25 9.62 -7.06 -6.50
CA HIS A 25 10.20 -5.73 -6.61
C HIS A 25 11.41 -5.72 -7.56
N PRO A 26 11.37 -4.92 -8.61
CA PRO A 26 10.35 -4.00 -9.12
C PRO A 26 9.29 -4.70 -9.99
N GLY A 27 8.43 -5.35 -9.33
CA GLY A 27 7.13 -5.84 -9.67
C GLY A 27 6.83 -6.43 -11.04
N GLU A 28 5.99 -7.37 -10.93
CA GLU A 28 5.25 -8.00 -12.02
C GLU A 28 4.40 -6.99 -12.84
N GLU A 29 4.19 -5.76 -12.31
CA GLU A 29 3.51 -4.67 -13.03
C GLU A 29 4.42 -3.88 -13.97
N PHE A 30 5.75 -3.95 -13.80
CA PHE A 30 6.70 -3.15 -14.58
C PHE A 30 7.52 -4.02 -15.51
N THR A 31 7.68 -3.59 -16.74
CA THR A 31 8.47 -4.31 -17.76
C THR A 31 9.97 -4.20 -17.52
N SER A 32 10.40 -3.23 -16.70
CA SER A 32 11.80 -2.99 -16.37
C SER A 32 11.97 -2.20 -15.08
N GLU A 33 13.18 -2.29 -14.49
CA GLU A 33 13.57 -1.46 -13.35
C GLU A 33 13.49 0.04 -13.69
N ALA A 34 13.83 0.44 -14.90
CA ALA A 34 13.73 1.83 -15.36
C ALA A 34 12.29 2.34 -15.37
N GLU A 35 11.32 1.50 -15.76
CA GLU A 35 9.90 1.84 -15.70
C GLU A 35 9.44 2.04 -14.26
N TRP A 36 9.85 1.17 -13.34
CA TRP A 36 9.55 1.30 -11.93
C TRP A 36 10.08 2.63 -11.35
N TRP A 37 11.36 2.95 -11.60
CA TRP A 37 11.95 4.23 -11.15
C TRP A 37 11.21 5.45 -11.70
N ARG A 38 10.79 5.39 -12.96
CA ARG A 38 9.95 6.45 -13.56
C ARG A 38 8.61 6.58 -12.83
N CYS A 39 7.94 5.46 -12.52
CA CYS A 39 6.68 5.50 -11.77
C CYS A 39 6.86 6.04 -10.35
N VAL A 40 7.93 5.65 -9.65
CA VAL A 40 8.27 6.20 -8.33
C VAL A 40 8.40 7.71 -8.40
N GLN A 41 9.06 8.25 -9.44
CA GLN A 41 9.31 9.68 -9.56
C GLN A 41 8.11 10.48 -10.09
N ALA A 42 7.36 9.91 -11.03
CA ALA A 42 6.36 10.66 -11.78
C ALA A 42 4.90 10.34 -11.41
N ASP A 43 4.62 9.09 -11.08
CA ASP A 43 3.23 8.63 -10.92
C ASP A 43 2.84 8.40 -9.46
N PHE A 44 3.70 7.83 -8.65
CA PHE A 44 3.37 7.55 -7.24
C PHE A 44 3.12 8.82 -6.41
N PRO A 45 3.87 9.92 -6.57
CA PRO A 45 3.57 11.16 -5.85
C PRO A 45 2.15 11.70 -6.08
N LYS A 46 1.53 11.38 -7.23
CA LYS A 46 0.16 11.81 -7.54
C LYS A 46 -0.90 11.20 -6.61
N PHE A 47 -0.58 10.09 -5.95
CA PHE A 47 -1.51 9.46 -4.99
C PHE A 47 -1.77 10.33 -3.78
N ILE A 48 -0.78 11.06 -3.25
CA ILE A 48 -1.00 11.88 -2.05
C ILE A 48 -2.03 12.98 -2.27
N PRO A 49 -1.93 13.84 -3.30
CA PRO A 49 -2.98 14.81 -3.60
C PRO A 49 -4.34 14.16 -3.84
N PHE A 50 -4.39 13.03 -4.54
CA PHE A 50 -5.63 12.29 -4.75
C PHE A 50 -6.24 11.83 -3.42
N LEU A 51 -5.45 11.23 -2.53
CA LEU A 51 -5.93 10.75 -1.22
C LEU A 51 -6.41 11.89 -0.31
N THR A 52 -5.69 13.01 -0.30
CA THR A 52 -6.03 14.14 0.59
C THR A 52 -7.13 15.02 0.03
N GLN A 53 -7.08 15.37 -1.25
CA GLN A 53 -8.00 16.33 -1.87
C GLN A 53 -9.28 15.66 -2.39
N GLU A 54 -9.13 14.54 -3.13
CA GLU A 54 -10.27 13.87 -3.75
C GLU A 54 -10.95 12.87 -2.81
N CYS A 55 -10.16 12.18 -1.97
CA CYS A 55 -10.71 11.22 -1.01
C CYS A 55 -11.01 11.84 0.36
N GLY A 56 -10.54 13.06 0.64
CA GLY A 56 -10.74 13.73 1.91
C GLY A 56 -10.04 13.03 3.10
N LEU A 57 -8.93 12.32 2.83
CA LEU A 57 -8.19 11.62 3.88
C LEU A 57 -7.19 12.55 4.56
N GLU A 58 -7.13 12.48 5.87
CA GLU A 58 -6.16 13.22 6.68
C GLU A 58 -5.08 12.27 7.22
N PHE A 59 -3.84 12.54 6.83
CA PHE A 59 -2.68 11.85 7.36
C PHE A 59 -1.99 12.72 8.41
N ARG A 60 -1.96 12.23 9.66
CA ARG A 60 -1.37 12.94 10.80
C ARG A 60 -0.82 11.97 11.84
N GLY A 61 -0.01 12.49 12.75
CA GLY A 61 0.49 11.75 13.90
C GLY A 61 1.42 10.61 13.49
N ARG A 62 1.19 9.43 14.05
CA ARG A 62 1.98 8.20 13.82
C ARG A 62 1.34 7.34 12.76
N ILE A 63 2.10 6.99 11.73
CA ILE A 63 1.65 6.15 10.62
C ILE A 63 2.49 4.88 10.58
N LEU A 64 1.83 3.75 10.33
CA LEU A 64 2.48 2.48 10.01
C LEU A 64 2.26 2.17 8.53
N GLU A 65 3.32 1.91 7.78
CA GLU A 65 3.25 1.30 6.46
C GLU A 65 3.59 -0.19 6.57
N ILE A 66 2.66 -1.05 6.11
CA ILE A 66 2.85 -2.50 6.05
C ILE A 66 3.11 -2.93 4.61
N GLY A 67 4.05 -3.86 4.39
CA GLY A 67 4.45 -4.28 3.06
C GLY A 67 5.04 -3.11 2.25
N ALA A 68 5.90 -2.32 2.88
CA ALA A 68 6.40 -1.06 2.34
C ALA A 68 7.32 -1.23 1.12
N GLY A 69 7.92 -2.41 0.94
CA GLY A 69 8.91 -2.62 -0.11
C GLY A 69 10.03 -1.60 -0.04
N ALA A 70 10.15 -0.76 -1.07
CA ALA A 70 11.09 0.36 -1.10
C ALA A 70 10.56 1.65 -0.41
N ALA A 71 9.43 1.59 0.28
CA ALA A 71 8.84 2.63 1.12
C ALA A 71 8.59 3.98 0.42
N TRP A 72 8.18 3.95 -0.84
CA TRP A 72 7.86 5.17 -1.57
C TRP A 72 6.65 5.91 -0.97
N PHE A 73 5.67 5.17 -0.43
CA PHE A 73 4.48 5.76 0.17
C PHE A 73 4.83 6.47 1.49
N SER A 74 5.69 5.84 2.34
CA SER A 74 6.29 6.53 3.49
C SER A 74 7.05 7.79 3.09
N ALA A 75 7.84 7.73 2.00
CA ALA A 75 8.57 8.89 1.50
C ALA A 75 7.63 10.07 1.21
N GLU A 76 6.54 9.82 0.49
CA GLU A 76 5.57 10.85 0.14
C GLU A 76 4.78 11.34 1.37
N LEU A 77 4.32 10.44 2.25
CA LEU A 77 3.63 10.82 3.49
C LEU A 77 4.50 11.65 4.43
N SER A 78 5.82 11.42 4.45
CA SER A 78 6.75 12.15 5.32
C SER A 78 6.79 13.66 5.05
N LYS A 79 6.41 14.07 3.83
CA LYS A 79 6.38 15.48 3.42
C LYS A 79 5.20 16.24 3.99
N LEU A 80 4.19 15.53 4.47
CA LEU A 80 3.00 16.16 5.07
C LEU A 80 3.34 16.72 6.46
N PRO A 81 3.10 18.01 6.71
CA PRO A 81 3.44 18.63 7.99
C PRO A 81 2.79 17.95 9.21
N PRO A 82 1.50 17.52 9.17
CA PRO A 82 0.85 16.88 10.31
C PRO A 82 1.37 15.48 10.65
N VAL A 83 2.14 14.86 9.75
CA VAL A 83 2.76 13.54 9.98
C VAL A 83 3.99 13.71 10.86
N VAL A 84 4.00 13.05 12.01
CA VAL A 84 5.06 13.15 13.03
C VAL A 84 6.08 12.02 12.87
N GLU A 85 5.60 10.81 12.71
CA GLU A 85 6.43 9.61 12.64
C GLU A 85 5.83 8.58 11.68
N ILE A 86 6.67 7.92 10.93
CA ILE A 86 6.28 6.80 10.06
C ILE A 86 7.16 5.60 10.39
N ILE A 87 6.53 4.45 10.61
CA ILE A 87 7.22 3.18 10.68
C ILE A 87 6.92 2.39 9.41
N ALA A 88 7.94 2.23 8.56
CA ALA A 88 7.85 1.46 7.31
C ALA A 88 8.30 0.02 7.56
N THR A 89 7.40 -0.93 7.35
CA THR A 89 7.67 -2.35 7.62
C THR A 89 7.50 -3.22 6.37
N ASP A 90 8.38 -4.19 6.20
CA ASP A 90 8.32 -5.18 5.12
C ASP A 90 8.93 -6.50 5.56
N ALA A 91 8.58 -7.61 4.91
CA ALA A 91 9.22 -8.90 5.11
C ALA A 91 10.68 -8.89 4.60
N SER A 92 10.98 -8.09 3.55
CA SER A 92 12.31 -7.99 2.98
C SER A 92 13.15 -6.91 3.67
N ALA A 93 14.05 -7.34 4.54
CA ALA A 93 15.08 -6.48 5.10
C ALA A 93 15.96 -5.84 4.01
N ARG A 94 16.19 -6.55 2.88
CA ARG A 94 16.98 -6.07 1.75
C ARG A 94 16.36 -4.84 1.10
N LEU A 95 15.07 -4.87 0.81
CA LEU A 95 14.36 -3.72 0.21
C LEU A 95 14.41 -2.50 1.13
N LEU A 96 14.13 -2.69 2.41
CA LEU A 96 14.18 -1.63 3.41
C LEU A 96 15.58 -1.05 3.61
N LYS A 97 16.64 -1.86 3.53
CA LYS A 97 18.03 -1.41 3.71
C LYS A 97 18.60 -0.76 2.46
N GLN A 98 18.39 -1.37 1.29
CA GLN A 98 19.13 -1.02 0.07
C GLN A 98 18.33 -0.13 -0.89
N GLN A 99 17.02 -0.35 -1.01
CA GLN A 99 16.18 0.38 -1.97
C GLN A 99 15.52 1.61 -1.35
N ALA A 100 14.97 1.49 -0.14
CA ALA A 100 14.27 2.60 0.49
C ALA A 100 15.11 3.89 0.61
N PRO A 101 16.41 3.88 0.98
CA PRO A 101 17.22 5.10 1.01
C PRO A 101 17.36 5.78 -0.35
N LYS A 102 17.41 4.99 -1.44
CA LYS A 102 17.47 5.53 -2.81
C LYS A 102 16.15 6.23 -3.16
N VAL A 103 15.02 5.61 -2.82
CA VAL A 103 13.68 6.20 -2.99
C VAL A 103 13.55 7.49 -2.18
N PHE A 104 14.00 7.50 -0.92
CA PHE A 104 13.94 8.69 -0.07
C PHE A 104 14.73 9.86 -0.65
N LYS A 105 15.92 9.59 -1.17
CA LYS A 105 16.74 10.60 -1.87
C LYS A 105 16.03 11.10 -3.12
N LEU A 106 15.53 10.19 -3.96
CA LEU A 106 14.87 10.52 -5.22
C LEU A 106 13.61 11.37 -4.99
N LEU A 107 12.81 11.03 -4.00
CA LEU A 107 11.56 11.70 -3.68
C LEU A 107 11.73 12.88 -2.71
N GLN A 108 12.93 13.17 -2.26
CA GLN A 108 13.21 14.25 -1.29
C GLN A 108 12.39 14.09 -0.01
N ALA A 109 12.33 12.86 0.52
CA ALA A 109 11.58 12.55 1.73
C ALA A 109 12.13 13.28 2.96
N HIS A 110 11.26 13.59 3.92
CA HIS A 110 11.69 13.98 5.26
C HIS A 110 12.09 12.74 6.06
N ALA A 111 13.23 12.17 5.68
CA ALA A 111 13.67 10.86 6.10
C ALA A 111 13.84 10.72 7.63
N ALA A 112 14.12 11.82 8.35
CA ALA A 112 14.18 11.83 9.80
C ALA A 112 12.87 11.42 10.49
N LYS A 113 11.73 11.53 9.81
CA LYS A 113 10.42 11.05 10.31
C LYS A 113 10.24 9.54 10.10
N ILE A 114 11.10 8.85 9.33
CA ILE A 114 10.87 7.48 8.87
C ILE A 114 11.80 6.52 9.60
N THR A 115 11.22 5.56 10.31
CA THR A 115 11.92 4.38 10.84
C THR A 115 11.55 3.18 9.99
N ARG A 116 12.55 2.41 9.58
CA ARG A 116 12.39 1.20 8.75
C ARG A 116 12.73 -0.04 9.59
N MET A 117 11.91 -1.08 9.54
CA MET A 117 12.20 -2.33 10.24
C MET A 117 11.52 -3.53 9.59
N PRO A 118 12.15 -4.72 9.58
CA PRO A 118 11.49 -5.94 9.13
C PRO A 118 10.31 -6.29 10.04
N ALA A 119 9.17 -6.70 9.43
CA ALA A 119 8.03 -7.21 10.19
C ALA A 119 7.16 -8.13 9.34
N ASP A 120 6.48 -9.07 10.02
CA ASP A 120 5.34 -9.80 9.48
C ASP A 120 4.07 -8.98 9.72
N PHE A 121 3.41 -8.55 8.65
CA PHE A 121 2.15 -7.80 8.79
C PHE A 121 0.97 -8.65 9.27
N GLY A 122 1.10 -9.98 9.27
CA GLY A 122 0.16 -10.89 9.93
C GLY A 122 0.38 -11.02 11.46
N LYS A 123 1.49 -10.46 11.98
CA LYS A 123 1.83 -10.45 13.41
C LYS A 123 2.63 -9.20 13.73
N LEU A 124 1.95 -8.09 13.91
CA LEU A 124 2.57 -6.79 14.17
C LEU A 124 3.00 -6.68 15.64
N ASP A 125 4.30 -6.48 15.86
CA ASP A 125 4.85 -6.30 17.19
C ASP A 125 4.79 -4.83 17.65
N PHE A 126 3.57 -4.33 17.71
CA PHE A 126 3.23 -2.99 18.20
C PHE A 126 2.08 -3.05 19.19
N PRO A 127 2.01 -2.12 20.16
CA PRO A 127 0.88 -2.02 21.07
C PRO A 127 -0.45 -1.80 20.34
N ALA A 128 -1.55 -2.19 20.98
CA ALA A 128 -2.88 -1.82 20.51
C ALA A 128 -3.07 -0.29 20.59
N ASN A 129 -3.88 0.27 19.69
CA ASN A 129 -4.23 1.70 19.66
C ASN A 129 -3.01 2.64 19.57
N HIS A 130 -2.03 2.28 18.77
CA HIS A 130 -0.76 3.00 18.68
C HIS A 130 -0.70 3.99 17.52
N PHE A 131 -1.25 3.61 16.37
CA PHE A 131 -1.16 4.38 15.13
C PHE A 131 -2.43 5.16 14.81
N ASP A 132 -2.26 6.37 14.30
CA ASP A 132 -3.35 7.21 13.80
C ASP A 132 -3.83 6.71 12.44
N ALA A 133 -2.91 6.21 11.61
CA ALA A 133 -3.21 5.54 10.36
C ALA A 133 -2.29 4.34 10.13
N VAL A 134 -2.81 3.35 9.41
CA VAL A 134 -2.02 2.26 8.80
C VAL A 134 -2.22 2.36 7.29
N VAL A 135 -1.16 2.20 6.52
CA VAL A 135 -1.21 2.30 5.06
C VAL A 135 -0.53 1.11 4.41
N CYS A 136 -0.93 0.78 3.19
CA CYS A 136 -0.19 -0.14 2.33
C CYS A 136 -0.44 0.18 0.85
N ALA A 137 0.49 -0.25 0.01
CA ALA A 137 0.38 -0.15 -1.43
C ALA A 137 0.76 -1.48 -2.07
N ASP A 138 -0.21 -2.13 -2.75
CA ASP A 138 0.00 -3.41 -3.44
C ASP A 138 0.58 -4.50 -2.52
N ALA A 139 0.05 -4.62 -1.31
CA ALA A 139 0.58 -5.50 -0.27
C ALA A 139 -0.44 -6.52 0.28
N LEU A 140 -1.72 -6.14 0.40
CA LEU A 140 -2.74 -7.04 0.98
C LEU A 140 -2.94 -8.32 0.19
N ASN A 141 -2.90 -8.23 -1.14
CA ASN A 141 -3.05 -9.38 -2.03
C ASN A 141 -1.97 -10.45 -1.82
N ARG A 142 -0.88 -10.11 -1.17
CA ARG A 142 0.25 -11.02 -0.86
C ARG A 142 0.11 -11.70 0.49
N ALA A 143 -0.89 -11.31 1.27
CA ALA A 143 -1.15 -11.91 2.56
C ALA A 143 -1.56 -13.39 2.42
N VAL A 144 -0.94 -14.27 3.19
CA VAL A 144 -1.37 -15.68 3.30
C VAL A 144 -2.75 -15.76 3.95
N ASN A 145 -3.02 -14.88 4.92
CA ASN A 145 -4.31 -14.77 5.57
C ASN A 145 -4.66 -13.28 5.77
N MET A 146 -5.41 -12.74 4.81
CA MET A 146 -5.78 -11.33 4.80
C MET A 146 -6.63 -10.93 6.01
N LEU A 147 -7.53 -11.80 6.46
CA LEU A 147 -8.36 -11.52 7.64
C LEU A 147 -7.49 -11.34 8.90
N ARG A 148 -6.45 -12.15 9.05
CA ARG A 148 -5.48 -12.01 10.15
C ARG A 148 -4.75 -10.66 10.06
N VAL A 149 -4.30 -10.28 8.86
CA VAL A 149 -3.66 -8.98 8.64
C VAL A 149 -4.59 -7.83 9.01
N LEU A 150 -5.83 -7.85 8.54
CA LEU A 150 -6.81 -6.81 8.84
C LEU A 150 -7.16 -6.72 10.33
N ARG A 151 -7.18 -7.85 11.06
CA ARG A 151 -7.35 -7.87 12.52
C ARG A 151 -6.16 -7.24 13.26
N GLU A 152 -4.93 -7.52 12.82
CA GLU A 152 -3.73 -6.88 13.35
C GLU A 152 -3.72 -5.37 13.07
N VAL A 153 -4.05 -4.97 11.83
CA VAL A 153 -4.23 -3.57 11.46
C VAL A 153 -5.25 -2.88 12.39
N ARG A 154 -6.43 -3.50 12.57
CA ARG A 154 -7.44 -2.95 13.50
C ARG A 154 -6.93 -2.87 14.93
N ARG A 155 -6.17 -3.85 15.39
CA ARG A 155 -5.63 -3.88 16.76
C ARG A 155 -4.70 -2.69 17.01
N VAL A 156 -3.78 -2.44 16.08
CA VAL A 156 -2.76 -1.38 16.26
C VAL A 156 -3.28 0.02 15.94
N LEU A 157 -4.38 0.16 15.19
CA LEU A 157 -5.05 1.43 14.95
C LEU A 157 -5.69 1.97 16.23
N LYS A 158 -5.58 3.28 16.45
CA LYS A 158 -6.36 4.02 17.46
C LYS A 158 -7.84 3.97 17.11
N PRO A 159 -8.76 4.14 18.09
CA PRO A 159 -10.17 4.39 17.81
C PRO A 159 -10.31 5.59 16.85
N GLY A 160 -11.12 5.45 15.79
CA GLY A 160 -11.25 6.45 14.73
C GLY A 160 -10.10 6.47 13.72
N GLY A 161 -9.02 5.71 13.96
CA GLY A 161 -7.89 5.59 13.03
C GLY A 161 -8.29 4.88 11.73
N GLN A 162 -7.55 5.16 10.66
CA GLN A 162 -7.86 4.70 9.32
C GLN A 162 -6.79 3.75 8.77
N PHE A 163 -7.24 2.71 8.09
CA PHE A 163 -6.42 1.86 7.24
C PHE A 163 -6.64 2.22 5.78
N VAL A 164 -5.59 2.59 5.07
CA VAL A 164 -5.66 3.00 3.66
C VAL A 164 -4.83 2.04 2.80
N ALA A 165 -5.50 1.22 2.01
CA ALA A 165 -4.86 0.32 1.06
C ALA A 165 -5.07 0.84 -0.37
N ILE A 166 -3.97 1.03 -1.10
CA ILE A 166 -3.98 1.53 -2.48
C ILE A 166 -3.34 0.52 -3.42
N ARG A 167 -3.71 0.60 -4.70
CA ARG A 167 -3.17 -0.24 -5.78
C ARG A 167 -3.46 -1.74 -5.63
N GLU A 168 -4.33 -2.13 -4.70
CA GLU A 168 -4.70 -3.53 -4.55
C GLU A 168 -5.43 -4.05 -5.80
N PRO A 169 -5.05 -5.22 -6.32
CA PRO A 169 -5.70 -5.82 -7.47
C PRO A 169 -7.12 -6.26 -7.10
N VAL A 170 -8.07 -5.89 -7.93
CA VAL A 170 -9.47 -6.29 -7.80
C VAL A 170 -9.90 -7.03 -9.05
N ARG A 171 -10.47 -8.21 -8.88
CA ARG A 171 -11.01 -8.97 -9.99
C ARG A 171 -12.24 -8.25 -10.57
N PRO A 172 -12.24 -7.91 -11.88
CA PRO A 172 -13.40 -7.29 -12.52
C PRO A 172 -14.60 -8.25 -12.54
N LEU A 173 -15.81 -7.71 -12.35
CA LEU A 173 -17.04 -8.49 -12.39
C LEU A 173 -17.33 -9.04 -13.79
N VAL A 174 -16.89 -8.34 -14.84
CA VAL A 174 -17.08 -8.72 -16.24
C VAL A 174 -15.72 -8.84 -16.92
N ARG A 175 -15.41 -10.02 -17.44
CA ARG A 175 -14.26 -10.22 -18.31
C ARG A 175 -14.65 -9.85 -19.74
N PHE A 176 -14.26 -8.67 -20.22
CA PHE A 176 -14.26 -8.41 -21.65
C PHE A 176 -13.15 -9.21 -22.33
N ARG A 177 -13.51 -10.02 -23.34
CA ARG A 177 -12.61 -10.91 -24.07
C ARG A 177 -11.55 -10.18 -24.94
N SER A 178 -11.52 -8.88 -24.94
CA SER A 178 -10.70 -8.04 -25.83
C SER A 178 -9.57 -7.27 -25.16
N ALA A 179 -9.09 -7.69 -23.98
CA ALA A 179 -7.79 -7.21 -23.54
C ALA A 179 -6.70 -7.88 -24.38
N PRO A 180 -5.77 -7.12 -25.01
CA PRO A 180 -4.65 -7.72 -25.72
C PRO A 180 -3.96 -8.69 -24.77
N GLN A 181 -3.75 -9.93 -25.24
CA GLN A 181 -2.97 -10.92 -24.54
C GLN A 181 -1.59 -10.29 -24.24
N ARG A 182 -1.40 -9.80 -23.02
CA ARG A 182 -0.06 -9.57 -22.53
C ARG A 182 0.62 -10.92 -22.56
N THR A 183 1.73 -10.97 -23.31
CA THR A 183 2.56 -12.12 -23.61
C THR A 183 2.61 -13.13 -22.46
N ALA A 184 2.44 -14.40 -22.82
CA ALA A 184 2.27 -15.59 -21.99
C ALA A 184 3.42 -15.85 -20.99
N ARG A 185 3.71 -14.93 -20.07
CA ARG A 185 4.67 -15.10 -18.97
C ARG A 185 4.28 -14.44 -17.65
N SER A 186 3.11 -13.88 -17.56
CA SER A 186 2.56 -13.44 -16.27
C SER A 186 1.26 -14.19 -16.04
N GLU A 187 1.33 -15.35 -15.41
CA GLU A 187 0.25 -15.74 -14.52
C GLU A 187 -0.02 -14.53 -13.61
N PRO A 188 -1.30 -14.17 -13.35
CA PRO A 188 -1.55 -13.14 -12.37
C PRO A 188 -0.78 -13.57 -11.12
N PRO A 189 -0.03 -12.67 -10.48
CA PRO A 189 0.63 -13.02 -9.23
C PRO A 189 -0.39 -13.76 -8.40
N ALA A 190 0.03 -14.77 -7.67
CA ALA A 190 -0.85 -15.62 -6.86
C ALA A 190 -1.54 -14.78 -5.77
N GLY A 191 -2.15 -13.70 -6.19
CA GLY A 191 -3.08 -12.84 -5.46
C GLY A 191 -4.42 -13.56 -5.41
N LEU A 192 -5.13 -13.37 -4.33
CA LEU A 192 -6.39 -14.06 -4.02
C LEU A 192 -7.51 -13.83 -5.05
N GLY A 193 -7.27 -13.04 -6.10
CA GLY A 193 -8.26 -12.76 -7.16
C GLY A 193 -9.59 -12.22 -6.61
N LEU A 194 -9.52 -11.42 -5.56
CA LEU A 194 -10.68 -10.96 -4.79
C LEU A 194 -11.50 -9.93 -5.57
N THR A 195 -12.80 -10.01 -5.43
CA THR A 195 -13.75 -8.99 -5.87
C THR A 195 -13.87 -7.88 -4.81
N ARG A 196 -14.54 -6.78 -5.15
CA ARG A 196 -14.88 -5.73 -4.17
C ARG A 196 -15.73 -6.25 -3.02
N ALA A 197 -16.63 -7.20 -3.30
CA ALA A 197 -17.47 -7.82 -2.28
C ALA A 197 -16.62 -8.62 -1.28
N ASP A 198 -15.67 -9.43 -1.78
CA ASP A 198 -14.76 -10.20 -0.93
C ASP A 198 -13.95 -9.29 0.00
N TYR A 199 -13.43 -8.16 -0.51
CA TYR A 199 -12.79 -7.15 0.34
C TYR A 199 -13.77 -6.59 1.39
N GLY A 200 -15.03 -6.30 0.99
CA GLY A 200 -16.08 -5.83 1.89
C GLY A 200 -16.32 -6.77 3.06
N GLU A 201 -16.46 -8.06 2.78
CA GLU A 201 -16.64 -9.10 3.79
C GLU A 201 -15.45 -9.22 4.73
N LEU A 202 -14.21 -9.24 4.19
CA LEU A 202 -13.00 -9.36 4.98
C LEU A 202 -12.82 -8.17 5.94
N PHE A 203 -13.05 -6.93 5.47
CA PHE A 203 -12.97 -5.75 6.32
C PHE A 203 -14.05 -5.76 7.41
N THR A 204 -15.27 -6.15 7.07
CA THR A 204 -16.38 -6.28 8.03
C THR A 204 -16.07 -7.32 9.10
N HIS A 205 -15.58 -8.51 8.70
CA HIS A 205 -15.17 -9.56 9.64
C HIS A 205 -13.97 -9.18 10.51
N ALA A 206 -13.13 -8.26 10.02
CA ALA A 206 -12.06 -7.68 10.82
C ALA A 206 -12.55 -6.57 11.77
N GLY A 207 -13.80 -6.12 11.66
CA GLY A 207 -14.36 -5.03 12.45
C GLY A 207 -13.90 -3.65 12.01
N LEU A 208 -13.61 -3.47 10.71
CA LEU A 208 -13.30 -2.21 10.06
C LEU A 208 -14.49 -1.78 9.19
N LYS A 209 -14.94 -0.53 9.35
CA LYS A 209 -15.95 0.05 8.46
C LYS A 209 -15.27 0.41 7.15
N LEU A 210 -15.61 -0.27 6.05
CA LEU A 210 -14.99 -0.06 4.76
C LEU A 210 -15.70 1.00 3.93
N GLU A 211 -14.92 1.89 3.34
CA GLU A 211 -15.28 2.76 2.22
C GLU A 211 -14.38 2.44 1.04
N ILE A 212 -14.95 2.30 -0.16
CA ILE A 212 -14.21 2.02 -1.39
C ILE A 212 -14.31 3.23 -2.30
N LYS A 213 -13.16 3.80 -2.66
CA LYS A 213 -13.07 4.93 -3.57
C LYS A 213 -12.38 4.52 -4.86
N ARG A 214 -12.89 5.01 -6.00
CA ARG A 214 -12.26 4.75 -7.30
C ARG A 214 -11.08 5.69 -7.49
N VAL A 215 -9.94 5.15 -7.95
CA VAL A 215 -8.77 5.96 -8.29
C VAL A 215 -8.93 6.54 -9.70
N ASN A 216 -8.82 7.84 -9.80
CA ASN A 216 -8.64 8.54 -11.07
C ASN A 216 -7.58 9.64 -10.89
N LEU A 217 -6.38 9.37 -11.39
CA LEU A 217 -5.24 10.29 -11.28
C LEU A 217 -5.12 11.23 -12.49
N SER A 218 -6.05 11.16 -13.43
CA SER A 218 -6.08 12.01 -14.62
C SER A 218 -6.62 13.40 -14.30
N LYS A 219 -6.31 14.38 -15.13
CA LYS A 219 -6.79 15.76 -15.01
C LYS A 219 -7.42 16.25 -16.32
N GLY A 220 -8.29 17.27 -16.23
CA GLY A 220 -8.94 17.90 -17.39
C GLY A 220 -9.89 16.96 -18.12
N VAL A 221 -9.99 17.07 -19.44
CA VAL A 221 -10.90 16.28 -20.28
C VAL A 221 -10.63 14.77 -20.13
N LYS A 222 -9.38 14.38 -19.96
CA LYS A 222 -9.00 12.98 -19.74
C LYS A 222 -9.62 12.41 -18.46
N TYR A 223 -9.87 13.22 -17.44
CA TYR A 223 -10.53 12.81 -16.20
C TYR A 223 -11.92 12.21 -16.48
N TYR A 224 -12.74 12.90 -17.28
CA TYR A 224 -14.09 12.45 -17.61
C TYR A 224 -14.09 11.21 -18.49
N PHE A 225 -13.16 11.15 -19.44
CA PHE A 225 -12.99 9.97 -20.30
C PHE A 225 -12.56 8.74 -19.50
N ASP A 226 -11.53 8.87 -18.66
CA ASP A 226 -11.05 7.80 -17.81
C ASP A 226 -12.10 7.40 -16.75
N GLN A 227 -12.92 8.33 -16.27
CA GLN A 227 -14.03 8.06 -15.37
C GLN A 227 -15.08 7.14 -16.00
N ALA A 228 -15.38 7.36 -17.27
CA ALA A 228 -16.32 6.53 -18.03
C ALA A 228 -15.73 5.16 -18.40
N VAL A 229 -14.51 5.14 -18.93
CA VAL A 229 -13.85 3.92 -19.44
C VAL A 229 -13.36 3.03 -18.31
N ASN A 230 -12.73 3.58 -17.26
CA ASN A 230 -12.25 2.81 -16.11
C ASN A 230 -13.40 2.16 -15.33
N GLY A 231 -14.64 2.63 -15.51
CA GLY A 231 -15.83 1.97 -14.96
C GLY A 231 -16.09 0.59 -15.55
N LEU A 232 -15.61 0.34 -16.75
CA LEU A 232 -15.88 -0.86 -17.52
C LEU A 232 -14.67 -1.85 -17.52
N THR A 233 -13.45 -1.37 -17.28
CA THR A 233 -12.26 -2.18 -17.46
C THR A 233 -11.50 -2.43 -16.14
N HIS A 234 -10.34 -1.83 -15.95
CA HIS A 234 -9.44 -2.13 -14.85
C HIS A 234 -9.43 -0.99 -13.80
N ALA A 235 -10.56 -0.79 -13.13
CA ALA A 235 -10.62 0.25 -12.11
C ALA A 235 -9.66 -0.05 -10.95
N ARG A 236 -8.78 0.88 -10.64
CA ARG A 236 -7.98 0.87 -9.40
C ARG A 236 -8.83 1.46 -8.28
N PHE A 237 -8.69 0.91 -7.10
CA PHE A 237 -9.46 1.33 -5.93
C PHE A 237 -8.55 1.70 -4.77
N VAL A 238 -9.07 2.60 -3.93
CA VAL A 238 -8.59 2.84 -2.58
C VAL A 238 -9.60 2.21 -1.62
N PHE A 239 -9.12 1.39 -0.73
CA PHE A 239 -9.88 0.82 0.37
C PHE A 239 -9.55 1.59 1.64
N VAL A 240 -10.56 2.18 2.26
CA VAL A 240 -10.43 2.93 3.51
C VAL A 240 -11.20 2.21 4.59
N GLY A 241 -10.49 1.56 5.50
CA GLY A 241 -11.08 0.87 6.65
C GLY A 241 -10.97 1.74 7.91
N THR A 242 -12.08 2.14 8.51
CA THR A 242 -12.08 2.92 9.74
C THR A 242 -12.33 2.04 10.95
N LYS A 243 -11.49 2.16 11.99
CA LYS A 243 -11.74 1.53 13.29
C LYS A 243 -12.79 2.33 14.05
N THR A 244 -13.94 1.71 14.27
CA THR A 244 -15.03 2.34 15.03
C THR A 244 -14.65 2.56 16.49
N THR A 245 -15.19 3.61 17.09
CA THR A 245 -14.97 4.02 18.49
C THR A 245 -15.85 3.26 19.49
N ARG A 246 -16.06 1.93 19.27
CA ARG A 246 -16.76 1.16 20.29
C ARG A 246 -15.84 0.62 21.34
#